data_9f414f62347f2280acb7528c06e680e7
#
_entry.id   9f414f62347f2280acb7528c06e680e7
#
_cell.length_a   1.000
_cell.length_b   1.000
_cell.length_c   1.000
_cell.angle_alpha   90.00
_cell.angle_beta   90.00
_cell.angle_gamma   90.00
#
_symmetry.space_group_name_H-M   'P 1'
#
loop_
_entity.id
_entity.type
_entity.pdbx_description
1 polymer ?
#
loop_
_entity_poly.entity_id
_entity_poly.type
_entity_poly.pdbx_seq_one_letter_code
_entity_poly.pdbx_strand_id
1 'polypeptide(L)'
;MQTYAIYFTKKLYGTDTYQGLTAEQVLTGWIFWGEEWMNEPMLKVKDGEMKQKLMLRNYVSANTFLKNDNTVYTIGKYVKAYNKGNKDEFHKQVMSIDSKIQLLMNLRRGLSLKIFPYSLKDSTIWYAPTQDLPKAMDFKHQEFIQTVFTQLFDDAETQNYKQMDSIVGKMLRYQVANGGSSLPSAKQIQAERRCNNIPFAFILFVLCIAMGAPTLLYTISRLGRQYWLKRNNDVRAGRKSRIDAAVTLASRFIMLIAFATLSYYIYLLKTVNATLPTTNTQDIMLLSAWATMLLSFVVGLRFRILLPLGFVVSAVLLGISIFTTTI
;
A
#
# COMPACT_ATOMS: atom_id res chain seq x y z
N MET A 1 6.80 -9.46 -6.32
CA MET A 1 5.50 -10.18 -6.24
C MET A 1 4.70 -9.73 -5.01
N GLN A 2 5.27 -9.64 -3.80
CA GLN A 2 4.55 -9.26 -2.57
C GLN A 2 3.81 -7.93 -2.71
N THR A 3 4.47 -6.86 -3.13
CA THR A 3 3.84 -5.54 -3.32
C THR A 3 2.67 -5.58 -4.30
N TYR A 4 2.82 -6.33 -5.40
CA TYR A 4 1.72 -6.50 -6.35
C TYR A 4 0.56 -7.30 -5.75
N ALA A 5 0.83 -8.35 -4.98
CA ALA A 5 -0.20 -9.13 -4.29
C ALA A 5 -0.99 -8.27 -3.29
N ILE A 6 -0.29 -7.46 -2.49
CA ILE A 6 -0.92 -6.52 -1.55
C ILE A 6 -1.78 -5.50 -2.30
N TYR A 7 -1.26 -4.89 -3.37
CA TYR A 7 -2.02 -3.95 -4.20
C TYR A 7 -3.27 -4.62 -4.77
N PHE A 8 -3.12 -5.81 -5.36
CA PHE A 8 -4.20 -6.58 -5.96
C PHE A 8 -5.31 -6.86 -4.95
N THR A 9 -4.97 -7.42 -3.79
CA THR A 9 -5.94 -7.79 -2.76
C THR A 9 -6.65 -6.55 -2.18
N LYS A 10 -5.89 -5.49 -1.88
CA LYS A 10 -6.46 -4.21 -1.42
C LYS A 10 -7.39 -3.57 -2.45
N LYS A 11 -7.00 -3.57 -3.72
CA LYS A 11 -7.82 -2.99 -4.80
C LYS A 11 -9.15 -3.71 -4.95
N LEU A 12 -9.18 -5.02 -4.80
CA LEU A 12 -10.40 -5.82 -4.94
C LEU A 12 -11.25 -5.76 -3.67
N TYR A 13 -10.67 -6.18 -2.54
CA TYR A 13 -11.38 -6.45 -1.30
C TYR A 13 -11.36 -5.30 -0.29
N GLY A 14 -10.32 -4.47 -0.34
CA GLY A 14 -10.15 -3.31 0.54
C GLY A 14 -9.18 -3.53 1.72
N THR A 15 -8.71 -4.76 1.94
CA THR A 15 -7.68 -5.12 2.92
C THR A 15 -6.58 -5.93 2.23
N ASP A 16 -5.46 -6.15 2.89
CA ASP A 16 -4.34 -6.95 2.38
C ASP A 16 -4.46 -8.45 2.69
N THR A 17 -5.55 -8.86 3.33
CA THR A 17 -5.88 -10.26 3.63
C THR A 17 -7.32 -10.56 3.21
N TYR A 18 -7.62 -11.82 2.91
CA TYR A 18 -8.96 -12.30 2.57
C TYR A 18 -9.25 -13.61 3.29
N GLN A 19 -10.25 -13.65 4.17
CA GLN A 19 -10.66 -14.85 4.91
C GLN A 19 -9.50 -15.60 5.60
N GLY A 20 -8.54 -14.86 6.15
CA GLY A 20 -7.35 -15.43 6.79
C GLY A 20 -6.19 -15.76 5.85
N LEU A 21 -6.39 -15.64 4.54
CA LEU A 21 -5.34 -15.80 3.53
C LEU A 21 -4.51 -14.52 3.40
N THR A 22 -3.19 -14.68 3.20
CA THR A 22 -2.29 -13.57 2.88
C THR A 22 -2.52 -13.08 1.44
N ALA A 23 -2.06 -11.87 1.13
CA ALA A 23 -2.17 -11.32 -0.22
C ALA A 23 -1.51 -12.21 -1.29
N GLU A 24 -0.38 -12.84 -0.95
CA GLU A 24 0.34 -13.76 -1.84
C GLU A 24 -0.47 -15.03 -2.11
N GLN A 25 -1.13 -15.58 -1.07
CA GLN A 25 -2.01 -16.75 -1.24
C GLN A 25 -3.22 -16.42 -2.11
N VAL A 26 -3.84 -15.24 -1.90
CA VAL A 26 -4.94 -14.73 -2.74
C VAL A 26 -4.50 -14.60 -4.20
N LEU A 27 -3.36 -13.95 -4.45
CA LEU A 27 -2.85 -13.79 -5.81
C LEU A 27 -2.55 -15.14 -6.47
N THR A 28 -1.95 -16.08 -5.73
CA THR A 28 -1.69 -17.45 -6.20
C THR A 28 -2.97 -18.19 -6.54
N GLY A 29 -4.00 -18.08 -5.71
CA GLY A 29 -5.33 -18.62 -5.98
C GLY A 29 -5.91 -18.11 -7.31
N TRP A 30 -5.85 -16.80 -7.54
CA TRP A 30 -6.32 -16.21 -8.79
C TRP A 30 -5.50 -16.60 -10.03
N ILE A 31 -4.20 -16.87 -9.87
CA ILE A 31 -3.34 -17.29 -10.99
C ILE A 31 -3.64 -18.74 -11.39
N PHE A 32 -3.77 -19.63 -10.42
CA PHE A 32 -3.85 -21.07 -10.69
C PHE A 32 -5.29 -21.62 -10.67
N TRP A 33 -6.17 -21.09 -9.82
CA TRP A 33 -7.57 -21.53 -9.68
C TRP A 33 -8.56 -20.38 -9.96
N GLY A 34 -8.28 -19.64 -11.03
CA GLY A 34 -9.05 -18.44 -11.37
C GLY A 34 -10.55 -18.69 -11.64
N GLU A 35 -10.94 -19.89 -12.11
CA GLU A 35 -12.35 -20.22 -12.35
C GLU A 35 -13.13 -20.32 -11.03
N GLU A 36 -12.58 -21.02 -10.05
CA GLU A 36 -13.16 -21.14 -8.71
C GLU A 36 -13.25 -19.78 -8.03
N TRP A 37 -12.17 -18.99 -8.13
CA TRP A 37 -12.09 -17.66 -7.55
C TRP A 37 -13.04 -16.64 -8.18
N MET A 38 -13.52 -16.87 -9.40
CA MET A 38 -14.56 -16.03 -10.03
C MET A 38 -15.87 -16.03 -9.24
N ASN A 39 -16.14 -17.06 -8.44
CA ASN A 39 -17.33 -17.17 -7.59
C ASN A 39 -17.14 -16.53 -6.21
N GLU A 40 -15.90 -16.24 -5.80
CA GLU A 40 -15.61 -15.67 -4.49
C GLU A 40 -16.11 -14.22 -4.37
N PRO A 41 -16.80 -13.84 -3.27
CA PRO A 41 -17.34 -12.50 -3.06
C PRO A 41 -16.23 -11.51 -2.64
N MET A 42 -15.27 -11.29 -3.54
CA MET A 42 -14.07 -10.55 -3.25
C MET A 42 -14.12 -9.09 -3.75
N LEU A 43 -15.06 -8.75 -4.63
CA LEU A 43 -15.17 -7.39 -5.14
C LEU A 43 -15.95 -6.50 -4.18
N LYS A 44 -15.25 -5.62 -3.47
CA LYS A 44 -15.88 -4.61 -2.61
C LYS A 44 -16.63 -3.58 -3.43
N VAL A 45 -17.92 -3.43 -3.17
CA VAL A 45 -18.81 -2.41 -3.77
C VAL A 45 -18.93 -1.25 -2.79
N LYS A 46 -18.64 -0.04 -3.23
CA LYS A 46 -18.85 1.17 -2.42
C LYS A 46 -20.34 1.44 -2.24
N ASP A 47 -20.72 1.95 -1.06
CA ASP A 47 -22.09 2.43 -0.85
C ASP A 47 -22.40 3.60 -1.77
N GLY A 48 -23.61 3.58 -2.37
CA GLY A 48 -24.04 4.63 -3.28
C GLY A 48 -25.06 4.15 -4.32
N GLU A 49 -25.29 4.97 -5.34
CA GLU A 49 -26.35 4.75 -6.32
C GLU A 49 -26.22 3.42 -7.09
N MET A 50 -25.01 3.03 -7.46
CA MET A 50 -24.78 1.77 -8.20
C MET A 50 -25.22 0.56 -7.37
N LYS A 51 -24.85 0.53 -6.09
CA LYS A 51 -25.20 -0.57 -5.18
C LYS A 51 -26.73 -0.69 -5.04
N GLN A 52 -27.42 0.45 -4.92
CA GLN A 52 -28.89 0.49 -4.79
C GLN A 52 -29.57 0.10 -6.09
N LYS A 53 -29.22 0.72 -7.24
CA LYS A 53 -29.85 0.48 -8.54
C LYS A 53 -29.67 -0.95 -9.05
N LEU A 54 -28.51 -1.57 -8.73
CA LEU A 54 -28.19 -2.94 -9.16
C LEU A 54 -28.43 -3.97 -8.04
N MET A 55 -28.98 -3.58 -6.89
CA MET A 55 -29.27 -4.43 -5.73
C MET A 55 -28.07 -5.27 -5.29
N LEU A 56 -26.90 -4.66 -5.22
CA LEU A 56 -25.64 -5.35 -4.91
C LEU A 56 -25.40 -5.44 -3.40
N ARG A 57 -24.71 -6.51 -2.97
CA ARG A 57 -24.18 -6.63 -1.61
C ARG A 57 -22.88 -5.81 -1.47
N ASN A 58 -22.36 -5.69 -0.23
CA ASN A 58 -21.10 -5.00 0.04
C ASN A 58 -19.91 -5.65 -0.67
N TYR A 59 -19.97 -6.96 -0.80
CA TYR A 59 -19.02 -7.79 -1.52
C TYR A 59 -19.77 -8.68 -2.51
N VAL A 60 -19.27 -8.74 -3.72
CA VAL A 60 -19.84 -9.55 -4.81
C VAL A 60 -18.74 -10.33 -5.52
N SER A 61 -19.11 -11.39 -6.20
CA SER A 61 -18.20 -12.16 -7.04
C SER A 61 -18.02 -11.52 -8.41
N ALA A 62 -16.96 -11.87 -9.12
CA ALA A 62 -16.74 -11.41 -10.49
C ALA A 62 -17.86 -11.91 -11.43
N ASN A 63 -18.38 -13.11 -11.19
CA ASN A 63 -19.50 -13.70 -11.95
C ASN A 63 -20.83 -12.95 -11.79
N THR A 64 -20.93 -12.02 -10.82
CA THR A 64 -22.06 -11.08 -10.74
C THR A 64 -22.12 -10.19 -12.00
N PHE A 65 -20.99 -9.85 -12.56
CA PHE A 65 -20.86 -8.93 -13.71
C PHE A 65 -20.50 -9.62 -15.03
N LEU A 66 -19.88 -10.80 -14.95
CA LEU A 66 -19.47 -11.62 -16.07
C LEU A 66 -20.33 -12.89 -16.07
N LYS A 67 -21.22 -13.03 -17.05
CA LYS A 67 -22.14 -14.17 -17.20
C LYS A 67 -21.86 -14.94 -18.48
N ASN A 68 -22.35 -16.17 -18.55
CA ASN A 68 -22.23 -17.04 -19.72
C ASN A 68 -20.75 -17.13 -20.20
N ASP A 69 -19.87 -17.64 -19.34
CA ASP A 69 -18.45 -17.82 -19.63
C ASP A 69 -17.77 -16.53 -20.13
N ASN A 70 -18.08 -15.42 -19.47
CA ASN A 70 -17.56 -14.09 -19.76
C ASN A 70 -18.03 -13.46 -21.09
N THR A 71 -19.03 -14.03 -21.76
CA THR A 71 -19.58 -13.44 -23.01
C THR A 71 -20.52 -12.27 -22.75
N VAL A 72 -21.16 -12.22 -21.56
CA VAL A 72 -22.08 -11.14 -21.19
C VAL A 72 -21.48 -10.28 -20.07
N TYR A 73 -21.13 -9.04 -20.40
CA TYR A 73 -20.66 -8.05 -19.44
C TYR A 73 -21.81 -7.13 -19.01
N THR A 74 -22.41 -7.40 -17.83
CA THR A 74 -23.68 -6.80 -17.42
C THR A 74 -23.62 -5.28 -17.24
N ILE A 75 -22.47 -4.72 -16.83
CA ILE A 75 -22.29 -3.27 -16.66
C ILE A 75 -21.69 -2.57 -17.88
N GLY A 76 -21.40 -3.30 -18.95
CA GLY A 76 -20.72 -2.79 -20.14
C GLY A 76 -21.43 -1.60 -20.80
N LYS A 77 -22.78 -1.56 -20.77
CA LYS A 77 -23.57 -0.43 -21.29
C LYS A 77 -23.31 0.87 -20.51
N TYR A 78 -23.10 0.79 -19.20
CA TYR A 78 -22.82 1.94 -18.34
C TYR A 78 -21.38 2.42 -18.49
N VAL A 79 -20.42 1.49 -18.65
CA VAL A 79 -19.03 1.81 -19.01
C VAL A 79 -18.97 2.60 -20.31
N LYS A 80 -19.71 2.14 -21.35
CA LYS A 80 -19.81 2.86 -22.63
C LYS A 80 -20.43 4.25 -22.47
N ALA A 81 -21.46 4.39 -21.62
CA ALA A 81 -22.09 5.68 -21.33
C ALA A 81 -21.13 6.66 -20.64
N TYR A 82 -20.35 6.18 -19.67
CA TYR A 82 -19.30 6.98 -19.00
C TYR A 82 -18.26 7.51 -20.00
N ASN A 83 -17.79 6.65 -20.91
CA ASN A 83 -16.82 7.02 -21.94
C ASN A 83 -17.38 8.03 -22.97
N LYS A 84 -18.72 8.09 -23.13
CA LYS A 84 -19.42 9.08 -23.95
C LYS A 84 -19.71 10.39 -23.21
N GLY A 85 -19.31 10.53 -21.93
CA GLY A 85 -19.42 11.77 -21.17
C GLY A 85 -20.38 11.74 -19.97
N ASN A 86 -21.11 10.65 -19.72
CA ASN A 86 -21.97 10.52 -18.53
C ASN A 86 -21.11 10.25 -17.28
N LYS A 87 -20.69 11.31 -16.59
CA LYS A 87 -19.77 11.24 -15.44
C LYS A 87 -20.47 11.51 -14.10
N ASP A 88 -21.75 11.12 -13.97
CA ASP A 88 -22.46 11.16 -12.70
C ASP A 88 -21.90 10.16 -11.68
N GLU A 89 -22.38 10.20 -10.43
CA GLU A 89 -21.87 9.37 -9.34
C GLU A 89 -22.09 7.86 -9.59
N PHE A 90 -23.24 7.50 -10.18
CA PHE A 90 -23.51 6.12 -10.57
C PHE A 90 -22.46 5.58 -11.56
N HIS A 91 -22.19 6.33 -12.63
CA HIS A 91 -21.24 5.91 -13.66
C HIS A 91 -19.78 5.90 -13.14
N LYS A 92 -19.41 6.81 -12.21
CA LYS A 92 -18.10 6.76 -11.54
C LYS A 92 -17.94 5.49 -10.71
N GLN A 93 -18.99 5.09 -9.98
CA GLN A 93 -18.98 3.84 -9.20
C GLN A 93 -18.90 2.61 -10.12
N VAL A 94 -19.59 2.62 -11.24
CA VAL A 94 -19.47 1.59 -12.30
C VAL A 94 -18.02 1.48 -12.77
N MET A 95 -17.35 2.60 -13.07
CA MET A 95 -15.95 2.58 -13.50
C MET A 95 -15.00 2.06 -12.42
N SER A 96 -15.30 2.31 -11.14
CA SER A 96 -14.53 1.74 -10.04
C SER A 96 -14.60 0.21 -10.04
N ILE A 97 -15.78 -0.38 -10.29
CA ILE A 97 -15.94 -1.84 -10.42
C ILE A 97 -15.34 -2.35 -11.73
N ASP A 98 -15.54 -1.64 -12.84
CA ASP A 98 -14.91 -2.00 -14.12
C ASP A 98 -13.40 -2.13 -13.99
N SER A 99 -12.74 -1.17 -13.33
CA SER A 99 -11.29 -1.21 -13.10
C SER A 99 -10.83 -2.44 -12.33
N LYS A 100 -11.64 -2.96 -11.40
CA LYS A 100 -11.37 -4.19 -10.65
C LYS A 100 -11.53 -5.43 -11.52
N ILE A 101 -12.57 -5.47 -12.34
CA ILE A 101 -12.83 -6.56 -13.29
C ILE A 101 -11.72 -6.61 -14.34
N GLN A 102 -11.31 -5.47 -14.88
CA GLN A 102 -10.20 -5.40 -15.85
C GLN A 102 -8.88 -5.90 -15.21
N LEU A 103 -8.63 -5.57 -13.94
CA LEU A 103 -7.46 -6.09 -13.21
C LEU A 103 -7.49 -7.62 -13.11
N LEU A 104 -8.65 -8.21 -12.77
CA LEU A 104 -8.85 -9.66 -12.72
C LEU A 104 -8.66 -10.32 -14.09
N MET A 105 -9.30 -9.76 -15.11
CA MET A 105 -9.22 -10.32 -16.47
C MET A 105 -7.80 -10.25 -17.03
N ASN A 106 -7.06 -9.17 -16.75
CA ASN A 106 -5.66 -9.05 -17.16
C ASN A 106 -4.77 -10.09 -16.42
N LEU A 107 -5.05 -10.35 -15.13
CA LEU A 107 -4.33 -11.39 -14.39
C LEU A 107 -4.62 -12.79 -14.97
N ARG A 108 -5.89 -13.13 -15.21
CA ARG A 108 -6.31 -14.41 -15.80
C ARG A 108 -5.72 -14.64 -17.18
N ARG A 109 -5.58 -13.58 -17.99
CA ARG A 109 -4.89 -13.64 -19.29
C ARG A 109 -3.37 -13.71 -19.14
N GLY A 110 -2.82 -13.73 -17.94
CA GLY A 110 -1.40 -13.73 -17.68
C GLY A 110 -0.68 -12.40 -17.99
N LEU A 111 -1.40 -11.38 -18.49
CA LEU A 111 -0.80 -10.12 -18.95
C LEU A 111 -0.24 -9.24 -17.84
N SER A 112 -0.72 -9.42 -16.60
CA SER A 112 -0.25 -8.66 -15.43
C SER A 112 1.12 -9.11 -14.90
N LEU A 113 1.56 -10.33 -15.24
CA LEU A 113 2.77 -10.96 -14.71
C LEU A 113 3.97 -10.75 -15.65
N LYS A 114 4.36 -9.50 -15.84
CA LYS A 114 5.55 -9.15 -16.64
C LYS A 114 6.82 -9.44 -15.83
N ILE A 115 7.21 -10.70 -15.76
CA ILE A 115 8.32 -11.18 -14.94
C ILE A 115 9.47 -11.82 -15.74
N PHE A 116 9.37 -11.87 -17.05
CA PHE A 116 10.41 -12.41 -17.92
C PHE A 116 11.11 -11.30 -18.68
N PRO A 117 12.32 -10.90 -18.23
CA PRO A 117 13.09 -9.86 -18.91
C PRO A 117 13.75 -10.39 -20.18
N TYR A 118 13.82 -9.53 -21.18
CA TYR A 118 14.61 -9.74 -22.38
C TYR A 118 15.36 -8.46 -22.73
N SER A 119 16.69 -8.55 -22.76
CA SER A 119 17.55 -7.41 -23.06
C SER A 119 17.90 -7.36 -24.55
N LEU A 120 17.59 -6.24 -25.18
CA LEU A 120 17.96 -5.90 -26.55
C LEU A 120 18.84 -4.66 -26.51
N LYS A 121 20.13 -4.81 -26.85
CA LYS A 121 21.11 -3.71 -26.82
C LYS A 121 21.10 -2.97 -25.49
N ASP A 122 20.57 -1.73 -25.44
CA ASP A 122 20.61 -0.85 -24.28
C ASP A 122 19.31 -0.83 -23.47
N SER A 123 18.32 -1.65 -23.84
CA SER A 123 17.02 -1.67 -23.15
C SER A 123 16.60 -3.08 -22.74
N THR A 124 16.01 -3.20 -21.54
CA THR A 124 15.40 -4.43 -21.05
C THR A 124 13.91 -4.28 -21.01
N ILE A 125 13.20 -5.17 -21.70
CA ILE A 125 11.73 -5.21 -21.70
C ILE A 125 11.29 -6.45 -20.93
N TRP A 126 10.29 -6.28 -20.07
CA TRP A 126 9.71 -7.37 -19.28
C TRP A 126 8.44 -7.88 -19.93
N TYR A 127 8.41 -9.17 -20.21
CA TYR A 127 7.31 -9.86 -20.87
C TYR A 127 6.48 -10.66 -19.88
N ALA A 128 5.19 -10.77 -20.18
CA ALA A 128 4.29 -11.71 -19.54
C ALA A 128 4.31 -13.06 -20.26
N PRO A 129 3.97 -14.18 -19.58
CA PRO A 129 4.05 -15.52 -20.15
C PRO A 129 3.13 -15.72 -21.38
N THR A 130 2.04 -14.98 -21.45
CA THR A 130 1.05 -15.08 -22.53
C THR A 130 1.17 -13.98 -23.61
N GLN A 131 2.19 -13.13 -23.49
CA GLN A 131 2.49 -12.09 -24.46
C GLN A 131 3.24 -12.65 -25.69
N ASP A 132 3.09 -11.98 -26.83
CA ASP A 132 3.94 -12.27 -27.98
C ASP A 132 5.39 -11.97 -27.63
N LEU A 133 6.24 -12.98 -27.71
CA LEU A 133 7.66 -12.87 -27.40
C LEU A 133 8.46 -12.47 -28.64
N PRO A 134 9.58 -11.74 -28.48
CA PRO A 134 10.42 -11.34 -29.62
C PRO A 134 10.92 -12.53 -30.42
N LYS A 135 10.80 -12.48 -31.73
CA LYS A 135 11.33 -13.54 -32.63
C LYS A 135 12.83 -13.76 -32.52
N ALA A 136 13.57 -12.75 -32.03
CA ALA A 136 15.00 -12.83 -31.79
C ALA A 136 15.36 -13.54 -30.46
N MET A 137 14.38 -13.84 -29.59
CA MET A 137 14.59 -14.60 -28.37
C MET A 137 14.84 -16.08 -28.73
N ASP A 138 15.79 -16.69 -28.02
CA ASP A 138 16.08 -18.13 -28.17
C ASP A 138 14.82 -18.98 -27.96
N PHE A 139 14.60 -19.98 -28.81
CA PHE A 139 13.42 -20.83 -28.81
C PHE A 139 13.22 -21.53 -27.44
N LYS A 140 14.30 -22.01 -26.82
CA LYS A 140 14.22 -22.67 -25.50
C LYS A 140 13.74 -21.69 -24.41
N HIS A 141 14.11 -20.42 -24.52
CA HIS A 141 13.63 -19.39 -23.61
C HIS A 141 12.14 -19.10 -23.85
N GLN A 142 11.70 -19.03 -25.11
CA GLN A 142 10.29 -18.83 -25.44
C GLN A 142 9.44 -19.99 -24.92
N GLU A 143 9.84 -21.23 -25.17
CA GLU A 143 9.17 -22.43 -24.68
C GLU A 143 9.09 -22.45 -23.15
N PHE A 144 10.21 -22.16 -22.45
CA PHE A 144 10.23 -22.07 -20.99
C PHE A 144 9.24 -21.04 -20.46
N ILE A 145 9.22 -19.82 -21.03
CA ILE A 145 8.33 -18.74 -20.60
C ILE A 145 6.86 -19.12 -20.79
N GLN A 146 6.52 -19.75 -21.91
CA GLN A 146 5.14 -20.11 -22.24
C GLN A 146 4.62 -21.31 -21.42
N THR A 147 5.49 -22.23 -21.00
CA THR A 147 5.09 -23.48 -20.34
C THR A 147 5.26 -23.47 -18.82
N VAL A 148 6.05 -22.54 -18.27
CA VAL A 148 6.47 -22.58 -16.85
C VAL A 148 5.30 -22.51 -15.87
N PHE A 149 4.23 -21.76 -16.16
CA PHE A 149 3.07 -21.67 -15.27
C PHE A 149 2.20 -22.94 -15.32
N THR A 150 2.09 -23.60 -16.48
CA THR A 150 1.43 -24.89 -16.60
C THR A 150 2.18 -25.95 -15.80
N GLN A 151 3.52 -25.99 -15.91
CA GLN A 151 4.34 -26.91 -15.11
C GLN A 151 4.18 -26.66 -13.61
N LEU A 152 4.16 -25.39 -13.18
CA LEU A 152 3.95 -25.05 -11.76
C LEU A 152 2.56 -25.47 -11.29
N PHE A 153 1.53 -25.36 -12.11
CA PHE A 153 0.17 -25.79 -11.80
C PHE A 153 0.10 -27.31 -11.63
N ASP A 154 0.64 -28.07 -12.59
CA ASP A 154 0.68 -29.55 -12.55
C ASP A 154 1.43 -30.07 -11.31
N ASP A 155 2.57 -29.43 -10.98
CA ASP A 155 3.35 -29.75 -9.78
C ASP A 155 2.60 -29.34 -8.49
N ALA A 156 1.81 -28.27 -8.50
CA ALA A 156 0.98 -27.87 -7.36
C ALA A 156 -0.17 -28.87 -7.12
N GLU A 157 -0.86 -29.33 -8.16
CA GLU A 157 -1.92 -30.34 -8.06
C GLU A 157 -1.40 -31.68 -7.56
N THR A 158 -0.19 -32.06 -8.00
CA THR A 158 0.47 -33.29 -7.55
C THR A 158 1.26 -33.14 -6.25
N GLN A 159 1.24 -31.96 -5.62
CA GLN A 159 1.98 -31.60 -4.40
C GLN A 159 3.50 -31.82 -4.51
N ASN A 160 4.06 -31.71 -5.71
CA ASN A 160 5.48 -31.89 -5.99
C ASN A 160 6.28 -30.59 -5.69
N TYR A 161 6.29 -30.16 -4.43
CA TYR A 161 6.90 -28.91 -3.98
C TYR A 161 8.40 -28.82 -4.30
N LYS A 162 9.10 -29.96 -4.30
CA LYS A 162 10.54 -29.99 -4.66
C LYS A 162 10.76 -29.59 -6.11
N GLN A 163 9.90 -30.02 -7.02
CA GLN A 163 9.99 -29.66 -8.43
C GLN A 163 9.58 -28.17 -8.62
N MET A 164 8.54 -27.72 -7.92
CA MET A 164 8.16 -26.30 -7.92
C MET A 164 9.32 -25.40 -7.49
N ASP A 165 10.03 -25.72 -6.42
CA ASP A 165 11.23 -24.98 -5.98
C ASP A 165 12.32 -24.94 -7.06
N SER A 166 12.53 -26.07 -7.76
CA SER A 166 13.47 -26.15 -8.88
C SER A 166 13.07 -25.21 -10.02
N ILE A 167 11.77 -25.19 -10.39
CA ILE A 167 11.23 -24.34 -11.45
C ILE A 167 11.35 -22.86 -11.05
N VAL A 168 10.96 -22.49 -9.84
CA VAL A 168 11.12 -21.12 -9.32
C VAL A 168 12.59 -20.70 -9.32
N GLY A 169 13.49 -21.63 -8.94
CA GLY A 169 14.93 -21.40 -9.05
C GLY A 169 15.42 -21.17 -10.49
N LYS A 170 14.84 -21.87 -11.48
CA LYS A 170 15.13 -21.62 -12.91
C LYS A 170 14.60 -20.24 -13.34
N MET A 171 13.38 -19.86 -12.93
CA MET A 171 12.83 -18.52 -13.20
C MET A 171 13.74 -17.41 -12.65
N LEU A 172 14.21 -17.56 -11.42
CA LEU A 172 15.12 -16.59 -10.80
C LEU A 172 16.45 -16.48 -11.57
N ARG A 173 17.05 -17.62 -11.93
CA ARG A 173 18.28 -17.63 -12.75
C ARG A 173 18.07 -16.96 -14.10
N TYR A 174 16.93 -17.22 -14.75
CA TYR A 174 16.57 -16.57 -16.01
C TYR A 174 16.49 -15.05 -15.84
N GLN A 175 15.79 -14.58 -14.78
CA GLN A 175 15.68 -13.15 -14.48
C GLN A 175 17.05 -12.49 -14.25
N VAL A 176 17.92 -13.15 -13.47
CA VAL A 176 19.26 -12.64 -13.18
C VAL A 176 20.13 -12.57 -14.45
N ALA A 177 20.03 -13.57 -15.32
CA ALA A 177 20.80 -13.60 -16.56
C ALA A 177 20.34 -12.55 -17.59
N ASN A 178 19.05 -12.23 -17.65
CA ASN A 178 18.46 -11.42 -18.72
C ASN A 178 17.94 -10.04 -18.26
N GLY A 179 17.91 -9.77 -16.95
CA GLY A 179 17.31 -8.54 -16.40
C GLY A 179 18.22 -7.32 -16.40
N GLY A 180 19.53 -7.52 -16.52
CA GLY A 180 20.51 -6.43 -16.59
C GLY A 180 20.34 -5.38 -15.48
N SER A 181 20.45 -4.11 -15.83
CA SER A 181 20.31 -2.98 -14.92
C SER A 181 18.87 -2.74 -14.41
N SER A 182 17.88 -3.40 -15.01
CA SER A 182 16.48 -3.29 -14.59
C SER A 182 16.12 -4.15 -13.37
N LEU A 183 17.04 -5.03 -12.94
CA LEU A 183 16.84 -5.84 -11.75
C LEU A 183 17.02 -5.00 -10.48
N PRO A 184 16.12 -5.11 -9.51
CA PRO A 184 16.30 -4.46 -8.22
C PRO A 184 17.48 -5.10 -7.47
N SER A 185 18.29 -4.26 -6.82
CA SER A 185 19.38 -4.72 -5.97
C SER A 185 18.85 -5.47 -4.73
N ALA A 186 19.69 -6.29 -4.11
CA ALA A 186 19.34 -6.98 -2.86
C ALA A 186 18.93 -6.02 -1.75
N LYS A 187 19.53 -4.82 -1.71
CA LYS A 187 19.15 -3.75 -0.76
C LYS A 187 17.74 -3.22 -1.03
N GLN A 188 17.36 -3.02 -2.29
CA GLN A 188 16.02 -2.59 -2.67
C GLN A 188 14.97 -3.64 -2.29
N ILE A 189 15.22 -4.92 -2.59
CA ILE A 189 14.32 -6.02 -2.22
C ILE A 189 14.13 -6.11 -0.70
N GLN A 190 15.21 -5.97 0.08
CA GLN A 190 15.11 -5.97 1.55
C GLN A 190 14.36 -4.75 2.08
N ALA A 191 14.61 -3.56 1.50
CA ALA A 191 13.89 -2.34 1.87
C ALA A 191 12.39 -2.46 1.58
N GLU A 192 12.02 -2.97 0.41
CA GLU A 192 10.62 -3.23 0.02
C GLU A 192 9.94 -4.19 1.00
N ARG A 193 10.58 -5.33 1.32
CA ARG A 193 10.03 -6.28 2.31
C ARG A 193 9.80 -5.64 3.67
N ARG A 194 10.71 -4.79 4.15
CA ARG A 194 10.55 -4.08 5.42
C ARG A 194 9.39 -3.09 5.38
N CYS A 195 9.25 -2.34 4.28
CA CYS A 195 8.13 -1.42 4.09
C CYS A 195 6.78 -2.14 4.07
N ASN A 196 6.72 -3.34 3.46
CA ASN A 196 5.49 -4.12 3.36
C ASN A 196 5.12 -4.83 4.68
N ASN A 197 6.12 -5.30 5.44
CA ASN A 197 5.88 -6.08 6.65
C ASN A 197 5.65 -5.20 7.89
N ILE A 198 6.16 -3.96 7.91
CA ILE A 198 6.05 -3.06 9.06
C ILE A 198 5.18 -1.87 8.66
N PRO A 199 4.01 -1.69 9.28
CA PRO A 199 3.14 -0.55 8.98
C PRO A 199 3.63 0.72 9.70
N PHE A 200 4.81 1.23 9.29
CA PHE A 200 5.48 2.38 9.93
C PHE A 200 4.57 3.59 10.12
N ALA A 201 3.85 3.98 9.05
CA ALA A 201 2.96 5.14 9.10
C ALA A 201 1.86 4.99 10.15
N PHE A 202 1.25 3.79 10.24
CA PHE A 202 0.20 3.50 11.22
C PHE A 202 0.74 3.49 12.65
N ILE A 203 1.89 2.85 12.89
CA ILE A 203 2.53 2.81 14.21
C ILE A 203 2.85 4.24 14.68
N LEU A 204 3.42 5.07 13.80
CA LEU A 204 3.75 6.45 14.11
C LEU A 204 2.49 7.31 14.31
N PHE A 205 1.43 7.08 13.53
CA PHE A 205 0.14 7.74 13.71
C PHE A 205 -0.43 7.48 15.10
N VAL A 206 -0.51 6.21 15.52
CA VAL A 206 -1.00 5.83 16.84
C VAL A 206 -0.12 6.42 17.95
N LEU A 207 1.21 6.36 17.80
CA LEU A 207 2.15 6.95 18.76
C LEU A 207 1.93 8.46 18.88
N CYS A 208 1.78 9.16 17.77
CA CYS A 208 1.57 10.61 17.78
C CYS A 208 0.24 11.01 18.42
N ILE A 209 -0.83 10.26 18.22
CA ILE A 209 -2.11 10.50 18.91
C ILE A 209 -1.97 10.23 20.42
N ALA A 210 -1.41 9.07 20.78
CA ALA A 210 -1.26 8.65 22.18
C ALA A 210 -0.42 9.64 23.00
N MET A 211 0.55 10.27 22.38
CA MET A 211 1.39 11.28 23.04
C MET A 211 0.87 12.70 22.87
N GLY A 212 0.35 13.03 21.70
CA GLY A 212 -0.09 14.39 21.35
C GLY A 212 -1.28 14.85 22.16
N ALA A 213 -2.36 14.08 22.18
CA ALA A 213 -3.60 14.47 22.86
C ALA A 213 -3.42 14.67 24.38
N PRO A 214 -2.86 13.70 25.14
CA PRO A 214 -2.68 13.87 26.59
C PRO A 214 -1.71 15.00 26.94
N THR A 215 -0.59 15.10 26.19
CA THR A 215 0.41 16.15 26.50
C THR A 215 -0.09 17.55 26.13
N LEU A 216 -0.92 17.68 25.08
CA LEU A 216 -1.57 18.94 24.73
C LEU A 216 -2.56 19.37 25.81
N LEU A 217 -3.47 18.46 26.23
CA LEU A 217 -4.43 18.72 27.31
C LEU A 217 -3.73 19.10 28.62
N TYR A 218 -2.67 18.36 28.98
CA TYR A 218 -1.85 18.68 30.16
C TYR A 218 -1.24 20.08 30.05
N THR A 219 -0.67 20.43 28.89
CA THR A 219 -0.03 21.73 28.67
C THR A 219 -1.06 22.88 28.75
N ILE A 220 -2.23 22.71 28.14
CA ILE A 220 -3.32 23.70 28.18
C ILE A 220 -3.81 23.88 29.63
N SER A 221 -4.08 22.79 30.35
CA SER A 221 -4.54 22.82 31.75
C SER A 221 -3.54 23.54 32.66
N ARG A 222 -2.26 23.28 32.40
CA ARG A 222 -1.18 23.93 33.15
C ARG A 222 -1.09 25.42 32.86
N LEU A 223 -1.16 25.83 31.59
CA LEU A 223 -1.15 27.24 31.20
C LEU A 223 -2.35 27.99 31.80
N GLY A 224 -3.54 27.39 31.76
CA GLY A 224 -4.74 27.93 32.39
C GLY A 224 -4.57 28.12 33.90
N ARG A 225 -4.00 27.08 34.59
CA ARG A 225 -3.70 27.19 36.04
C ARG A 225 -2.67 28.27 36.35
N GLN A 226 -1.61 28.38 35.56
CA GLN A 226 -0.59 29.43 35.77
C GLN A 226 -1.16 30.82 35.55
N TYR A 227 -2.02 31.00 34.52
CA TYR A 227 -2.70 32.27 34.25
C TYR A 227 -3.61 32.66 35.44
N TRP A 228 -4.37 31.70 35.97
CA TRP A 228 -5.27 31.95 37.11
C TRP A 228 -4.48 32.30 38.39
N LEU A 229 -3.41 31.57 38.70
CA LEU A 229 -2.56 31.85 39.88
C LEU A 229 -1.85 33.21 39.77
N LYS A 230 -1.36 33.56 38.56
CA LYS A 230 -0.76 34.88 38.33
C LYS A 230 -1.79 36.02 38.48
N ARG A 231 -3.00 35.82 38.03
CA ARG A 231 -4.08 36.79 38.17
C ARG A 231 -4.45 37.06 39.65
N ASN A 232 -4.31 36.03 40.48
CA ASN A 232 -4.61 36.12 41.92
C ASN A 232 -3.40 36.43 42.80
N ASN A 233 -2.25 36.85 42.21
CA ASN A 233 -1.00 37.16 42.93
C ASN A 233 -0.52 36.03 43.84
N ASP A 234 -0.78 34.76 43.51
CA ASP A 234 -0.35 33.60 44.31
C ASP A 234 1.12 33.35 44.11
N VAL A 235 1.89 33.21 45.25
CA VAL A 235 3.33 32.94 45.30
C VAL A 235 3.69 31.64 44.55
N ARG A 236 2.74 30.73 44.30
CA ARG A 236 2.93 29.48 43.60
C ARG A 236 3.00 29.65 42.06
N ALA A 237 2.70 30.83 41.52
CA ALA A 237 2.61 31.10 40.08
C ALA A 237 3.91 30.82 39.29
N GLY A 238 5.07 30.72 39.92
CA GLY A 238 6.34 30.47 39.23
C GLY A 238 6.96 29.10 39.50
N ARG A 239 6.34 28.26 40.30
CA ARG A 239 6.96 26.99 40.73
C ARG A 239 6.92 25.95 39.62
N LYS A 240 8.09 25.56 39.11
CA LYS A 240 8.25 24.42 38.18
C LYS A 240 7.99 23.12 38.95
N SER A 241 7.01 22.33 38.55
CA SER A 241 6.78 21.00 39.10
C SER A 241 7.79 20.01 38.53
N ARG A 242 8.24 19.03 39.37
CA ARG A 242 9.06 17.89 38.90
C ARG A 242 8.33 17.11 37.80
N ILE A 243 7.02 17.01 37.87
CA ILE A 243 6.16 16.36 36.87
C ILE A 243 6.28 17.08 35.53
N ASP A 244 6.30 18.41 35.49
CA ASP A 244 6.47 19.18 34.28
C ASP A 244 7.78 18.90 33.53
N ALA A 245 8.87 18.77 34.31
CA ALA A 245 10.18 18.45 33.77
C ALA A 245 10.18 17.03 33.18
N ALA A 246 9.61 16.07 33.92
CA ALA A 246 9.52 14.68 33.48
C ALA A 246 8.65 14.51 32.21
N VAL A 247 7.46 15.12 32.16
CA VAL A 247 6.57 15.08 30.98
C VAL A 247 7.26 15.72 29.76
N THR A 248 7.93 16.86 29.95
CA THR A 248 8.64 17.53 28.85
C THR A 248 9.82 16.70 28.34
N LEU A 249 10.59 16.09 29.24
CA LEU A 249 11.72 15.24 28.88
C LEU A 249 11.26 13.98 28.14
N ALA A 250 10.23 13.29 28.67
CA ALA A 250 9.65 12.12 28.05
C ALA A 250 9.10 12.45 26.64
N SER A 251 8.35 13.58 26.49
CA SER A 251 7.83 14.01 25.19
C SER A 251 8.95 14.30 24.19
N ARG A 252 10.06 14.91 24.60
CA ARG A 252 11.23 15.15 23.74
C ARG A 252 11.87 13.84 23.29
N PHE A 253 12.05 12.91 24.19
CA PHE A 253 12.66 11.62 23.90
C PHE A 253 11.80 10.81 22.93
N ILE A 254 10.48 10.77 23.15
CA ILE A 254 9.55 10.06 22.26
C ILE A 254 9.48 10.74 20.89
N MET A 255 9.48 12.09 20.84
CA MET A 255 9.53 12.83 19.56
C MET A 255 10.79 12.50 18.76
N LEU A 256 11.94 12.38 19.43
CA LEU A 256 13.20 12.02 18.79
C LEU A 256 13.13 10.58 18.22
N ILE A 257 12.57 9.63 18.96
CA ILE A 257 12.36 8.26 18.48
C ILE A 257 11.42 8.25 17.28
N ALA A 258 10.29 8.96 17.36
CA ALA A 258 9.33 9.06 16.25
C ALA A 258 9.97 9.67 15.00
N PHE A 259 10.75 10.75 15.16
CA PHE A 259 11.50 11.39 14.08
C PHE A 259 12.53 10.44 13.46
N ALA A 260 13.30 9.72 14.28
CA ALA A 260 14.30 8.75 13.80
C ALA A 260 13.62 7.59 13.04
N THR A 261 12.50 7.08 13.56
CA THR A 261 11.74 6.01 12.92
C THR A 261 11.15 6.48 11.57
N LEU A 262 10.59 7.70 11.51
CA LEU A 262 10.07 8.27 10.27
C LEU A 262 11.20 8.54 9.26
N SER A 263 12.35 9.03 9.72
CA SER A 263 13.55 9.21 8.88
C SER A 263 14.03 7.88 8.28
N TYR A 264 14.02 6.82 9.08
CA TYR A 264 14.36 5.47 8.61
C TYR A 264 13.35 4.97 7.57
N TYR A 265 12.06 5.18 7.80
CA TYR A 265 11.03 4.81 6.84
C TYR A 265 11.18 5.55 5.50
N ILE A 266 11.43 6.86 5.52
CA ILE A 266 11.70 7.67 4.31
C ILE A 266 12.98 7.17 3.60
N TYR A 267 14.02 6.77 4.37
CA TYR A 267 15.23 6.17 3.80
C TYR A 267 14.93 4.85 3.08
N LEU A 268 14.07 3.98 3.65
CA LEU A 268 13.65 2.74 2.99
C LEU A 268 12.89 3.03 1.70
N LEU A 269 11.92 3.97 1.71
CA LEU A 269 11.17 4.38 0.51
C LEU A 269 12.09 4.95 -0.58
N LYS A 270 13.07 5.79 -0.20
CA LYS A 270 14.10 6.29 -1.12
C LYS A 270 14.92 5.15 -1.72
N THR A 271 15.27 4.14 -0.94
CA THR A 271 16.04 2.98 -1.42
C THR A 271 15.24 2.16 -2.43
N VAL A 272 13.94 1.96 -2.18
CA VAL A 272 13.04 1.24 -3.10
C VAL A 272 12.86 2.00 -4.42
N ASN A 273 12.54 3.30 -4.34
CA ASN A 273 12.18 4.11 -5.51
C ASN A 273 13.38 4.72 -6.24
N ALA A 274 14.60 4.58 -5.71
CA ALA A 274 15.83 5.24 -6.16
C ALA A 274 15.79 6.79 -6.13
N THR A 275 14.64 7.38 -5.78
CA THR A 275 14.41 8.83 -5.66
C THR A 275 13.72 9.15 -4.34
N LEU A 276 13.74 10.43 -3.94
CA LEU A 276 12.95 10.85 -2.78
C LEU A 276 11.45 10.63 -3.06
N PRO A 277 10.68 10.17 -2.05
CA PRO A 277 9.25 9.96 -2.20
C PRO A 277 8.53 11.33 -2.28
N THR A 278 8.29 11.82 -3.48
CA THR A 278 7.64 13.13 -3.74
C THR A 278 6.56 13.07 -4.81
N THR A 279 6.33 11.88 -5.37
CA THR A 279 5.47 11.71 -6.55
C THR A 279 3.99 11.62 -6.23
N ASN A 280 3.64 11.13 -5.05
CA ASN A 280 2.26 10.88 -4.63
C ASN A 280 1.87 11.76 -3.44
N THR A 281 0.59 12.06 -3.29
CA THR A 281 0.05 12.79 -2.12
C THR A 281 0.46 12.14 -0.81
N GLN A 282 0.48 10.81 -0.73
CA GLN A 282 0.95 10.05 0.42
C GLN A 282 2.38 10.42 0.81
N ASP A 283 3.29 10.43 -0.17
CA ASP A 283 4.72 10.72 0.04
C ASP A 283 4.92 12.15 0.55
N ILE A 284 4.16 13.11 -0.03
CA ILE A 284 4.21 14.52 0.38
C ILE A 284 3.75 14.67 1.83
N MET A 285 2.70 13.95 2.25
CA MET A 285 2.20 13.98 3.62
C MET A 285 3.20 13.38 4.61
N LEU A 286 3.91 12.29 4.24
CA LEU A 286 4.99 11.72 5.04
C LEU A 286 6.15 12.70 5.23
N LEU A 287 6.60 13.35 4.16
CA LEU A 287 7.66 14.37 4.24
C LEU A 287 7.24 15.59 5.05
N SER A 288 5.98 16.03 4.92
CA SER A 288 5.43 17.12 5.70
C SER A 288 5.35 16.77 7.19
N ALA A 289 4.97 15.52 7.53
CA ALA A 289 5.01 15.02 8.91
C ALA A 289 6.43 14.99 9.47
N TRP A 290 7.40 14.55 8.67
CA TRP A 290 8.82 14.55 9.03
C TRP A 290 9.34 15.96 9.31
N ALA A 291 9.07 16.93 8.43
CA ALA A 291 9.46 18.32 8.61
C ALA A 291 8.78 18.95 9.85
N THR A 292 7.51 18.63 10.09
CA THR A 292 6.76 19.08 11.27
C THR A 292 7.36 18.54 12.56
N MET A 293 7.74 17.25 12.62
CA MET A 293 8.41 16.66 13.78
C MET A 293 9.76 17.35 14.04
N LEU A 294 10.56 17.58 13.00
CA LEU A 294 11.85 18.26 13.12
C LEU A 294 11.69 19.68 13.66
N LEU A 295 10.80 20.50 13.05
CA LEU A 295 10.53 21.87 13.48
C LEU A 295 10.02 21.91 14.91
N SER A 296 9.06 21.04 15.26
CA SER A 296 8.49 20.94 16.60
C SER A 296 9.52 20.52 17.65
N PHE A 297 10.44 19.64 17.28
CA PHE A 297 11.54 19.26 18.17
C PHE A 297 12.49 20.44 18.41
N VAL A 298 13.00 21.10 17.35
CA VAL A 298 13.96 22.19 17.43
C VAL A 298 13.36 23.40 18.17
N VAL A 299 12.19 23.87 17.73
CA VAL A 299 11.52 25.03 18.32
C VAL A 299 10.94 24.70 19.70
N GLY A 300 10.54 23.46 19.93
CA GLY A 300 10.07 22.92 21.20
C GLY A 300 11.15 22.90 22.30
N LEU A 301 12.43 23.00 21.96
CA LEU A 301 13.50 23.23 22.94
C LEU A 301 13.32 24.58 23.64
N ARG A 302 12.84 25.59 22.93
CA ARG A 302 12.59 26.95 23.44
C ARG A 302 11.15 27.12 23.93
N PHE A 303 10.16 26.68 23.11
CA PHE A 303 8.74 26.86 23.35
C PHE A 303 8.05 25.52 23.60
N ARG A 304 7.83 25.14 24.86
CA ARG A 304 7.33 23.82 25.27
C ARG A 304 5.99 23.41 24.66
N ILE A 305 5.13 24.39 24.33
CA ILE A 305 3.80 24.10 23.74
C ILE A 305 3.89 23.52 22.31
N LEU A 306 5.00 23.77 21.60
CA LEU A 306 5.15 23.28 20.24
C LEU A 306 5.42 21.79 20.13
N LEU A 307 5.92 21.14 21.20
CA LEU A 307 6.09 19.69 21.23
C LEU A 307 4.76 18.93 21.11
N PRO A 308 3.75 19.17 21.99
CA PRO A 308 2.47 18.51 21.84
C PRO A 308 1.71 18.89 20.54
N LEU A 309 1.83 20.14 20.09
CA LEU A 309 1.28 20.56 18.80
C LEU A 309 1.93 19.80 17.63
N GLY A 310 3.25 19.59 17.67
CA GLY A 310 3.96 18.81 16.70
C GLY A 310 3.47 17.37 16.58
N PHE A 311 3.21 16.71 17.71
CA PHE A 311 2.62 15.37 17.70
C PHE A 311 1.23 15.36 17.05
N VAL A 312 0.36 16.32 17.40
CA VAL A 312 -1.01 16.39 16.86
C VAL A 312 -0.99 16.66 15.35
N VAL A 313 -0.21 17.64 14.90
CA VAL A 313 -0.12 17.96 13.46
C VAL A 313 0.49 16.79 12.68
N SER A 314 1.54 16.17 13.20
CA SER A 314 2.13 14.98 12.58
C SER A 314 1.15 13.81 12.53
N ALA A 315 0.32 13.61 13.57
CA ALA A 315 -0.73 12.60 13.55
C ALA A 315 -1.75 12.86 12.43
N VAL A 316 -2.20 14.10 12.25
CA VAL A 316 -3.13 14.45 11.16
C VAL A 316 -2.50 14.16 9.80
N LEU A 317 -1.26 14.58 9.56
CA LEU A 317 -0.56 14.36 8.30
C LEU A 317 -0.34 12.87 8.00
N LEU A 318 0.07 12.09 9.01
CA LEU A 318 0.21 10.63 8.90
C LEU A 318 -1.14 9.96 8.67
N GLY A 319 -2.21 10.42 9.33
CA GLY A 319 -3.57 9.95 9.08
C GLY A 319 -4.00 10.17 7.64
N ILE A 320 -3.81 11.38 7.09
CA ILE A 320 -4.10 11.67 5.69
C ILE A 320 -3.28 10.75 4.77
N SER A 321 -1.98 10.55 5.06
CA SER A 321 -1.12 9.65 4.29
C SER A 321 -1.67 8.21 4.25
N ILE A 322 -2.19 7.69 5.37
CA ILE A 322 -2.76 6.34 5.47
C ILE A 322 -4.07 6.25 4.68
N PHE A 323 -4.96 7.24 4.84
CA PHE A 323 -6.27 7.22 4.20
C PHE A 323 -6.22 7.46 2.69
N THR A 324 -5.23 8.20 2.18
CA THR A 324 -5.03 8.39 0.73
C THR A 324 -4.54 7.13 0.02
N THR A 325 -3.98 6.16 0.73
CA THR A 325 -3.62 4.83 0.17
C THR A 325 -4.82 3.90 -0.01
N THR A 326 -5.95 4.20 0.63
CA THR A 326 -7.15 3.34 0.62
C THR A 326 -8.20 3.78 -0.40
N ILE A 327 -7.95 4.85 -1.15
CA ILE A 327 -8.82 5.35 -2.23
C ILE A 327 -8.26 4.98 -3.59
#